data_57a5df4c5a3fe10d00f0cfd772635fa4
#
_entry.id   57a5df4c5a3fe10d00f0cfd772635fa4
#
_cell.length_a   1.000
_cell.length_b   1.000
_cell.length_c   1.000
_cell.angle_alpha   90.00
_cell.angle_beta   90.00
_cell.angle_gamma   90.00
#
_symmetry.space_group_name_H-M   'P 1'
#
loop_
_entity.id
_entity.type
_entity.pdbx_description
1 polymer ?
#
loop_
_entity_poly.entity_id
_entity_poly.type
_entity_poly.pdbx_seq_one_letter_code
_entity_poly.pdbx_strand_id
1 'polypeptide(L)'
;MRWWIPVTLIVLGGGSAAYCWFREVTFVEPILIGIGLLTALLLGLWYVFFTGLPWRTRGFLVLIAACVLAGLYFGVKELTRVEGSIGGSGLPRLVWKWAPKQEGPAAPLILEPQALPSNQPAATVPSQAADFPQFLGPDRSGVLGDIPLRRDWDSSLPKAVWRQPVGLGWSAFAVSGRHAITQEQRREDELIVCYDLQTGRALWAHTNHVRFSEPMGGDGPRATPTIHQGRLYAMGATGILDCLEESTGRSIWTRDVLHENHLSNITWGDSCSPLLAHDLVVVTGGNERTNTLFAYEAATGKPVWQAGHDQASYCSPVLGSVAGREQILMVNGHSVVGHDPMSGEILWEYAWPDQFAKATQPLVIDTNRVFISAGYGVGCVMLKVECSASGVWSAVSLWKNRDMKPKFSNLVRRGQYVYGLDEGVLACMNLENGKREWKSGRYGHGQILMVNDLLLVQAESGDFALVEISPEKSRELGRFPALRGKTWNNPALVGDLLLVRNDQEAACYRLPLNASKP
;
A
#
# COMPACT_ATOMS: atom_id res chain seq x y z
N MET A 1 7.39 -47.61 27.98
CA MET A 1 7.14 -46.55 26.96
C MET A 1 7.61 -45.20 27.51
N ARG A 2 8.44 -44.46 26.79
CA ARG A 2 8.98 -43.18 27.29
C ARG A 2 7.98 -42.04 26.99
N TRP A 3 6.88 -41.97 27.74
CA TRP A 3 5.80 -41.01 27.55
C TRP A 3 6.21 -39.54 27.76
N TRP A 4 7.33 -39.28 28.41
CA TRP A 4 7.84 -37.92 28.58
C TRP A 4 8.26 -37.26 27.25
N ILE A 5 8.69 -38.05 26.22
CA ILE A 5 9.12 -37.54 24.92
C ILE A 5 7.99 -36.78 24.19
N PRO A 6 6.79 -37.38 23.94
CA PRO A 6 5.71 -36.66 23.27
C PRO A 6 5.22 -35.46 24.08
N VAL A 7 5.18 -35.55 25.41
CA VAL A 7 4.84 -34.41 26.27
C VAL A 7 5.83 -33.27 26.08
N THR A 8 7.12 -33.56 26.06
CA THR A 8 8.17 -32.55 25.82
C THR A 8 8.05 -31.92 24.43
N LEU A 9 7.78 -32.71 23.38
CA LEU A 9 7.57 -32.18 22.02
C LEU A 9 6.38 -31.24 21.94
N ILE A 10 5.27 -31.58 22.58
CA ILE A 10 4.08 -30.73 22.63
C ILE A 10 4.37 -29.42 23.39
N VAL A 11 5.04 -29.52 24.54
CA VAL A 11 5.40 -28.34 25.35
C VAL A 11 6.36 -27.44 24.61
N LEU A 12 7.39 -27.99 23.96
CA LEU A 12 8.34 -27.19 23.16
C LEU A 12 7.65 -26.56 21.94
N GLY A 13 6.84 -27.32 21.20
CA GLY A 13 6.09 -26.79 20.06
C GLY A 13 5.11 -25.68 20.48
N GLY A 14 4.31 -25.92 21.52
CA GLY A 14 3.39 -24.92 22.06
C GLY A 14 4.09 -23.69 22.63
N GLY A 15 5.19 -23.88 23.36
CA GLY A 15 6.02 -22.79 23.90
C GLY A 15 6.66 -21.94 22.80
N SER A 16 7.19 -22.59 21.76
CA SER A 16 7.74 -21.87 20.58
C SER A 16 6.66 -21.09 19.83
N ALA A 17 5.50 -21.67 19.65
CA ALA A 17 4.35 -21.01 19.02
C ALA A 17 3.89 -19.79 19.84
N ALA A 18 3.73 -19.96 21.16
CA ALA A 18 3.39 -18.88 22.07
C ALA A 18 4.45 -17.77 22.04
N TYR A 19 5.73 -18.12 22.09
CA TYR A 19 6.82 -17.15 21.99
C TYR A 19 6.74 -16.33 20.70
N CYS A 20 6.59 -16.98 19.53
CA CYS A 20 6.46 -16.28 18.25
C CYS A 20 5.25 -15.35 18.21
N TRP A 21 4.13 -15.79 18.79
CA TRP A 21 2.90 -15.00 18.87
C TRP A 21 3.07 -13.76 19.74
N PHE A 22 3.58 -13.91 20.97
CA PHE A 22 3.76 -12.80 21.92
C PHE A 22 4.85 -11.82 21.49
N ARG A 23 5.87 -12.30 20.76
CA ARG A 23 6.96 -11.44 20.25
C ARG A 23 6.61 -10.78 18.92
N GLU A 24 5.39 -10.97 18.41
CA GLU A 24 4.94 -10.42 17.12
C GLU A 24 5.95 -10.69 15.99
N VAL A 25 6.44 -11.93 15.90
CA VAL A 25 7.42 -12.31 14.88
C VAL A 25 6.81 -12.13 13.51
N THR A 26 7.57 -11.53 12.60
CA THR A 26 7.16 -11.37 11.20
C THR A 26 6.84 -12.71 10.56
N PHE A 27 5.76 -12.75 9.77
CA PHE A 27 5.23 -13.99 9.19
C PHE A 27 4.83 -15.04 10.25
N VAL A 28 4.24 -14.58 11.35
CA VAL A 28 3.88 -15.47 12.47
C VAL A 28 3.00 -16.64 12.04
N GLU A 29 2.01 -16.43 11.14
CA GLU A 29 1.12 -17.50 10.67
C GLU A 29 1.87 -18.65 9.95
N PRO A 30 2.71 -18.42 8.91
CA PRO A 30 3.48 -19.50 8.31
C PRO A 30 4.46 -20.17 9.28
N ILE A 31 5.02 -19.41 10.23
CA ILE A 31 5.90 -19.98 11.27
C ILE A 31 5.09 -20.90 12.21
N LEU A 32 3.90 -20.49 12.65
CA LEU A 32 3.03 -21.32 13.51
C LEU A 32 2.61 -22.60 12.79
N ILE A 33 2.25 -22.52 11.52
CA ILE A 33 1.95 -23.69 10.69
C ILE A 33 3.17 -24.63 10.62
N GLY A 34 4.36 -24.06 10.36
CA GLY A 34 5.61 -24.80 10.31
C GLY A 34 5.95 -25.51 11.65
N ILE A 35 5.79 -24.83 12.78
CA ILE A 35 5.96 -25.41 14.12
C ILE A 35 4.96 -26.52 14.35
N GLY A 36 3.69 -26.34 13.99
CA GLY A 36 2.64 -27.35 14.11
C GLY A 36 2.94 -28.61 13.29
N LEU A 37 3.32 -28.43 12.03
CA LEU A 37 3.69 -29.55 11.13
C LEU A 37 4.92 -30.30 11.61
N LEU A 38 5.96 -29.58 12.06
CA LEU A 38 7.18 -30.20 12.61
C LEU A 38 6.86 -30.99 13.89
N THR A 39 6.07 -30.42 14.79
CA THR A 39 5.63 -31.10 16.02
C THR A 39 4.84 -32.37 15.69
N ALA A 40 3.90 -32.30 14.76
CA ALA A 40 3.12 -33.46 14.31
C ALA A 40 4.02 -34.54 13.68
N LEU A 41 4.99 -34.13 12.84
CA LEU A 41 5.97 -35.05 12.25
C LEU A 41 6.81 -35.76 13.31
N LEU A 42 7.35 -35.02 14.29
CA LEU A 42 8.15 -35.58 15.37
C LEU A 42 7.35 -36.53 16.26
N LEU A 43 6.09 -36.22 16.54
CA LEU A 43 5.17 -37.10 17.26
C LEU A 43 4.86 -38.38 16.46
N GLY A 44 4.65 -38.26 15.16
CA GLY A 44 4.45 -39.39 14.26
C GLY A 44 5.68 -40.33 14.22
N LEU A 45 6.89 -39.76 14.07
CA LEU A 45 8.15 -40.50 14.13
C LEU A 45 8.32 -41.18 15.49
N TRP A 46 8.07 -40.46 16.59
CA TRP A 46 8.12 -41.05 17.92
C TRP A 46 7.15 -42.23 18.02
N TYR A 47 5.90 -42.08 17.57
CA TYR A 47 4.91 -43.16 17.60
C TYR A 47 5.38 -44.38 16.80
N VAL A 48 5.87 -44.20 15.59
CA VAL A 48 6.36 -45.29 14.73
C VAL A 48 7.56 -46.02 15.33
N PHE A 49 8.54 -45.30 15.87
CA PHE A 49 9.83 -45.87 16.27
C PHE A 49 9.89 -46.30 17.74
N PHE A 50 9.14 -45.68 18.63
CA PHE A 50 9.25 -45.92 20.08
C PHE A 50 8.02 -46.60 20.71
N THR A 51 6.98 -46.90 19.94
CA THR A 51 5.92 -47.79 20.38
C THR A 51 6.31 -49.25 20.06
N GLY A 52 5.82 -50.21 20.80
CA GLY A 52 6.15 -51.62 20.63
C GLY A 52 5.57 -52.30 19.35
N LEU A 53 5.39 -51.53 18.27
CA LEU A 53 4.84 -52.02 17.00
C LEU A 53 5.80 -52.99 16.30
N PRO A 54 5.31 -54.05 15.65
CA PRO A 54 6.11 -54.93 14.80
C PRO A 54 6.76 -54.12 13.66
N TRP A 55 7.96 -54.47 13.27
CA TRP A 55 8.73 -53.85 12.21
C TRP A 55 7.96 -53.73 10.88
N ARG A 56 7.22 -54.75 10.52
CA ARG A 56 6.36 -54.77 9.30
C ARG A 56 5.27 -53.68 9.36
N THR A 57 4.64 -53.52 10.52
CA THR A 57 3.60 -52.49 10.75
C THR A 57 4.21 -51.09 10.69
N ARG A 58 5.42 -50.91 11.20
CA ARG A 58 6.13 -49.61 11.11
C ARG A 58 6.41 -49.23 9.66
N GLY A 59 6.97 -50.14 8.86
CA GLY A 59 7.23 -49.92 7.44
C GLY A 59 5.95 -49.57 6.67
N PHE A 60 4.85 -50.28 6.97
CA PHE A 60 3.55 -50.02 6.36
C PHE A 60 2.99 -48.65 6.70
N LEU A 61 3.08 -48.20 7.98
CA LEU A 61 2.62 -46.87 8.39
C LEU A 61 3.44 -45.75 7.76
N VAL A 62 4.78 -45.91 7.66
CA VAL A 62 5.65 -44.95 6.98
C VAL A 62 5.31 -44.87 5.50
N LEU A 63 5.07 -46.02 4.84
CA LEU A 63 4.68 -46.03 3.43
C LEU A 63 3.32 -45.36 3.21
N ILE A 64 2.32 -45.63 4.05
CA ILE A 64 1.02 -44.93 3.99
C ILE A 64 1.22 -43.42 4.16
N ALA A 65 1.96 -42.99 5.18
CA ALA A 65 2.21 -41.59 5.42
C ALA A 65 2.89 -40.94 4.21
N ALA A 66 3.89 -41.58 3.62
CA ALA A 66 4.57 -41.09 2.41
C ALA A 66 3.61 -40.99 1.21
N CYS A 67 2.77 -42.00 0.99
CA CYS A 67 1.77 -41.98 -0.08
C CYS A 67 0.72 -40.88 0.14
N VAL A 68 0.25 -40.67 1.38
CA VAL A 68 -0.69 -39.59 1.70
C VAL A 68 -0.06 -38.23 1.48
N LEU A 69 1.17 -37.99 1.94
CA LEU A 69 1.88 -36.73 1.74
C LEU A 69 2.16 -36.47 0.26
N ALA A 70 2.58 -37.49 -0.50
CA ALA A 70 2.74 -37.38 -1.93
C ALA A 70 1.40 -37.07 -2.63
N GLY A 71 0.34 -37.76 -2.29
CA GLY A 71 -1.01 -37.51 -2.82
C GLY A 71 -1.51 -36.10 -2.52
N LEU A 72 -1.30 -35.61 -1.30
CA LEU A 72 -1.62 -34.24 -0.92
C LEU A 72 -0.78 -33.23 -1.71
N TYR A 73 0.53 -33.43 -1.81
CA TYR A 73 1.41 -32.54 -2.57
C TYR A 73 1.00 -32.46 -4.05
N PHE A 74 0.85 -33.62 -4.72
CA PHE A 74 0.43 -33.65 -6.12
C PHE A 74 -1.01 -33.13 -6.28
N GLY A 75 -1.93 -33.48 -5.36
CA GLY A 75 -3.29 -32.96 -5.38
C GLY A 75 -3.34 -31.45 -5.28
N VAL A 76 -2.62 -30.84 -4.33
CA VAL A 76 -2.55 -29.37 -4.22
C VAL A 76 -1.94 -28.77 -5.49
N LYS A 77 -0.81 -29.29 -5.97
CA LYS A 77 -0.11 -28.77 -7.15
C LYS A 77 -0.94 -28.86 -8.43
N GLU A 78 -1.62 -29.99 -8.65
CA GLU A 78 -2.36 -30.22 -9.89
C GLU A 78 -3.78 -29.63 -9.87
N LEU A 79 -4.42 -29.53 -8.70
CA LEU A 79 -5.82 -29.13 -8.60
C LEU A 79 -6.01 -27.66 -8.20
N THR A 80 -4.98 -27.02 -7.66
CA THR A 80 -5.09 -25.61 -7.23
C THR A 80 -4.15 -24.70 -7.99
N ARG A 81 -4.48 -23.38 -7.96
CA ARG A 81 -3.61 -22.28 -8.37
C ARG A 81 -3.51 -21.27 -7.24
N VAL A 82 -2.44 -20.51 -7.23
CA VAL A 82 -2.30 -19.35 -6.33
C VAL A 82 -3.09 -18.18 -6.91
N GLU A 83 -3.91 -17.53 -6.08
CA GLU A 83 -4.69 -16.36 -6.44
C GLU A 83 -4.71 -15.36 -5.27
N GLY A 84 -3.62 -14.61 -5.16
CA GLY A 84 -3.39 -13.66 -4.07
C GLY A 84 -2.75 -14.29 -2.83
N SER A 85 -2.58 -13.45 -1.82
CA SER A 85 -2.10 -13.82 -0.49
C SER A 85 -3.20 -13.69 0.56
N ILE A 86 -3.07 -14.47 1.62
CA ILE A 86 -3.97 -14.38 2.78
C ILE A 86 -3.43 -13.29 3.70
N GLY A 87 -4.21 -12.20 3.87
CA GLY A 87 -3.92 -11.15 4.83
C GLY A 87 -2.50 -10.56 4.77
N GLY A 88 -1.88 -10.47 3.58
CA GLY A 88 -0.49 -9.99 3.45
C GLY A 88 0.54 -10.81 4.26
N SER A 89 0.15 -11.99 4.74
CA SER A 89 0.98 -12.86 5.62
C SER A 89 2.09 -13.62 4.87
N GLY A 90 2.11 -13.52 3.54
CA GLY A 90 3.00 -14.33 2.70
C GLY A 90 2.49 -15.75 2.46
N LEU A 91 1.34 -16.14 3.03
CA LEU A 91 0.68 -17.40 2.71
C LEU A 91 -0.09 -17.27 1.40
N PRO A 92 0.12 -18.16 0.42
CA PRO A 92 -0.64 -18.14 -0.81
C PRO A 92 -2.11 -18.51 -0.56
N ARG A 93 -3.02 -17.76 -1.15
CA ARG A 93 -4.43 -18.16 -1.24
C ARG A 93 -4.55 -19.17 -2.37
N LEU A 94 -4.83 -20.42 -2.00
CA LEU A 94 -5.05 -21.50 -2.97
C LEU A 94 -6.53 -21.54 -3.36
N VAL A 95 -6.79 -21.52 -4.65
CA VAL A 95 -8.12 -21.74 -5.24
C VAL A 95 -8.07 -22.89 -6.23
N TRP A 96 -9.21 -23.55 -6.46
CA TRP A 96 -9.29 -24.63 -7.44
C TRP A 96 -9.00 -24.12 -8.86
N LYS A 97 -8.26 -24.87 -9.67
CA LYS A 97 -7.95 -24.47 -11.07
C LYS A 97 -9.20 -24.24 -11.92
N TRP A 98 -10.30 -24.90 -11.61
CA TRP A 98 -11.60 -24.74 -12.29
C TRP A 98 -12.49 -23.64 -11.70
N ALA A 99 -12.12 -23.03 -10.59
CA ALA A 99 -12.82 -21.85 -10.10
C ALA A 99 -12.66 -20.71 -11.13
N PRO A 100 -13.68 -19.87 -11.36
CA PRO A 100 -13.54 -18.71 -12.23
C PRO A 100 -12.35 -17.87 -11.81
N LYS A 101 -11.52 -17.44 -12.78
CA LYS A 101 -10.50 -16.43 -12.50
C LYS A 101 -11.19 -15.12 -12.19
N GLN A 102 -10.64 -14.36 -11.25
CA GLN A 102 -11.01 -12.95 -11.09
C GLN A 102 -10.40 -12.16 -12.27
N GLU A 103 -11.15 -12.00 -13.33
CA GLU A 103 -10.71 -11.28 -14.54
C GLU A 103 -11.15 -9.81 -14.54
N GLY A 104 -11.60 -9.28 -13.41
CA GLY A 104 -12.26 -7.98 -13.34
C GLY A 104 -13.63 -7.98 -14.04
N PRO A 105 -14.31 -6.86 -14.15
CA PRO A 105 -15.61 -6.80 -14.80
C PRO A 105 -15.45 -7.22 -16.26
N ALA A 106 -16.16 -8.29 -16.66
CA ALA A 106 -16.19 -8.78 -18.03
C ALA A 106 -16.86 -7.79 -19.00
N ALA A 107 -17.67 -6.87 -18.46
CA ALA A 107 -18.34 -5.85 -19.25
C ALA A 107 -17.36 -4.77 -19.72
N PRO A 108 -17.45 -4.34 -20.99
CA PRO A 108 -16.74 -3.17 -21.48
C PRO A 108 -17.07 -1.96 -20.61
N LEU A 109 -16.10 -1.06 -20.43
CA LEU A 109 -16.38 0.23 -19.80
C LEU A 109 -17.35 0.99 -20.68
N ILE A 110 -18.52 1.31 -20.16
CA ILE A 110 -19.48 2.14 -20.88
C ILE A 110 -19.09 3.59 -20.63
N LEU A 111 -18.53 4.23 -21.65
CA LEU A 111 -18.30 5.66 -21.66
C LEU A 111 -19.61 6.35 -22.02
N GLU A 112 -20.08 7.26 -21.18
CA GLU A 112 -21.18 8.11 -21.59
C GLU A 112 -20.68 9.15 -22.60
N PRO A 113 -21.44 9.39 -23.71
CA PRO A 113 -21.11 10.50 -24.59
C PRO A 113 -21.02 11.78 -23.76
N GLN A 114 -19.92 12.53 -23.91
CA GLN A 114 -19.82 13.86 -23.31
C GLN A 114 -21.04 14.66 -23.80
N ALA A 115 -22.05 14.81 -22.95
CA ALA A 115 -23.08 15.76 -23.20
C ALA A 115 -22.41 17.13 -23.27
N LEU A 116 -22.52 17.79 -24.41
CA LEU A 116 -22.20 19.22 -24.54
C LEU A 116 -22.74 19.92 -23.28
N PRO A 117 -22.03 20.90 -22.70
CA PRO A 117 -22.42 21.50 -21.43
C PRO A 117 -23.88 21.93 -21.51
N SER A 118 -24.75 21.15 -20.89
CA SER A 118 -26.14 21.54 -20.75
C SER A 118 -26.15 22.73 -19.79
N ASN A 119 -26.87 23.78 -20.15
CA ASN A 119 -27.15 24.97 -19.33
C ASN A 119 -27.97 24.65 -18.06
N GLN A 120 -27.90 23.42 -17.55
CA GLN A 120 -28.43 23.13 -16.23
C GLN A 120 -27.45 23.69 -15.19
N PRO A 121 -27.91 24.49 -14.23
CA PRO A 121 -27.07 24.93 -13.13
C PRO A 121 -26.52 23.66 -12.44
N ALA A 122 -25.23 23.45 -12.54
CA ALA A 122 -24.54 22.39 -11.81
C ALA A 122 -25.00 22.49 -10.37
N ALA A 123 -25.51 21.39 -9.81
CA ALA A 123 -25.71 21.31 -8.37
C ALA A 123 -24.36 21.71 -7.76
N THR A 124 -24.33 22.84 -7.08
CA THR A 124 -23.14 23.47 -6.56
C THR A 124 -22.41 22.46 -5.67
N VAL A 125 -21.31 21.90 -6.18
CA VAL A 125 -20.24 21.47 -5.27
C VAL A 125 -19.90 22.73 -4.47
N PRO A 126 -19.84 22.68 -3.14
CA PRO A 126 -19.36 23.83 -2.39
C PRO A 126 -18.01 24.23 -3.00
N SER A 127 -17.92 25.41 -3.52
CA SER A 127 -16.79 25.98 -4.28
C SER A 127 -15.47 26.06 -3.48
N GLN A 128 -15.35 25.33 -2.36
CA GLN A 128 -14.27 25.37 -1.40
C GLN A 128 -13.81 24.00 -0.86
N ALA A 129 -14.32 22.87 -1.39
CA ALA A 129 -13.72 21.58 -1.03
C ALA A 129 -12.35 21.48 -1.68
N ALA A 130 -11.30 21.35 -0.90
CA ALA A 130 -9.95 21.15 -1.42
C ALA A 130 -9.91 19.85 -2.23
N ASP A 131 -9.36 19.90 -3.44
CA ASP A 131 -9.11 18.74 -4.28
C ASP A 131 -8.21 17.71 -3.58
N PHE A 132 -8.24 16.47 -4.05
CA PHE A 132 -7.34 15.39 -3.62
C PHE A 132 -6.48 14.95 -4.83
N PRO A 133 -5.57 15.81 -5.33
CA PRO A 133 -5.05 15.72 -6.68
C PRO A 133 -3.97 14.67 -6.88
N GLN A 134 -3.51 14.03 -5.81
CA GLN A 134 -2.41 13.07 -5.87
C GLN A 134 -2.44 12.07 -4.71
N PHE A 135 -1.49 11.16 -4.71
CA PHE A 135 -1.29 10.16 -3.66
C PHE A 135 -1.21 10.81 -2.28
N LEU A 136 -2.06 10.35 -1.35
CA LEU A 136 -2.19 10.85 0.04
C LEU A 136 -2.63 12.32 0.16
N GLY A 137 -3.27 12.88 -0.86
CA GLY A 137 -3.86 14.21 -0.82
C GLY A 137 -2.94 15.36 -1.24
N PRO A 138 -3.33 16.61 -0.96
CA PRO A 138 -2.71 17.77 -1.56
C PRO A 138 -1.20 17.91 -1.36
N ASP A 139 -0.71 17.51 -0.20
CA ASP A 139 0.71 17.58 0.20
C ASP A 139 1.38 16.21 0.40
N ARG A 140 0.74 15.13 -0.04
CA ARG A 140 1.20 13.73 0.09
C ARG A 140 1.40 13.26 1.54
N SER A 141 0.80 13.91 2.52
CA SER A 141 0.97 13.61 3.95
C SER A 141 -0.08 12.62 4.50
N GLY A 142 -1.21 12.44 3.81
CA GLY A 142 -2.36 11.74 4.34
C GLY A 142 -3.09 12.49 5.47
N VAL A 143 -2.72 13.77 5.69
CA VAL A 143 -3.35 14.65 6.68
C VAL A 143 -4.15 15.71 5.94
N LEU A 144 -5.43 15.78 6.23
CA LEU A 144 -6.34 16.71 5.58
C LEU A 144 -6.71 17.86 6.51
N GLY A 145 -7.05 19.00 5.93
CA GLY A 145 -7.48 20.19 6.66
C GLY A 145 -8.79 20.02 7.42
N ASP A 146 -9.28 21.11 7.97
CA ASP A 146 -10.45 21.15 8.85
C ASP A 146 -11.74 20.75 8.12
N ILE A 147 -12.12 19.49 8.26
CA ILE A 147 -13.42 18.96 7.84
C ILE A 147 -14.21 18.63 9.11
N PRO A 148 -15.38 19.24 9.34
CA PRO A 148 -16.13 19.09 10.57
C PRO A 148 -16.90 17.77 10.62
N LEU A 149 -16.18 16.64 10.62
CA LEU A 149 -16.78 15.31 10.66
C LEU A 149 -17.55 15.07 11.98
N ARG A 150 -18.73 14.47 11.86
CA ARG A 150 -19.46 13.98 13.04
C ARG A 150 -18.76 12.78 13.63
N ARG A 151 -18.81 12.67 14.97
CA ARG A 151 -18.16 11.60 15.72
C ARG A 151 -19.10 10.44 16.07
N ASP A 152 -20.40 10.63 15.94
CA ASP A 152 -21.44 9.67 16.31
C ASP A 152 -21.89 8.81 15.12
N TRP A 153 -20.97 8.05 14.52
CA TRP A 153 -21.32 7.20 13.39
C TRP A 153 -22.29 6.07 13.75
N ASP A 154 -22.38 5.67 15.02
CA ASP A 154 -23.37 4.70 15.49
C ASP A 154 -24.82 5.18 15.23
N SER A 155 -25.07 6.48 15.35
CA SER A 155 -26.37 7.09 15.09
C SER A 155 -26.52 7.73 13.70
N SER A 156 -25.39 7.99 13.02
CA SER A 156 -25.36 8.69 11.74
C SER A 156 -24.29 8.10 10.82
N LEU A 157 -24.60 6.95 10.25
CA LEU A 157 -23.70 6.26 9.32
C LEU A 157 -23.47 7.05 8.01
N PRO A 158 -22.29 6.97 7.40
CA PRO A 158 -22.04 7.44 6.05
C PRO A 158 -23.04 6.88 5.04
N LYS A 159 -23.50 7.73 4.12
CA LYS A 159 -24.50 7.35 3.11
C LYS A 159 -23.82 7.09 1.77
N ALA A 160 -24.10 5.93 1.18
CA ALA A 160 -23.63 5.65 -0.18
C ALA A 160 -24.24 6.64 -1.17
N VAL A 161 -23.39 7.27 -1.97
CA VAL A 161 -23.76 8.12 -3.09
C VAL A 161 -23.86 7.27 -4.35
N TRP A 162 -22.84 6.48 -4.61
CA TRP A 162 -22.80 5.49 -5.67
C TRP A 162 -21.87 4.32 -5.32
N ARG A 163 -22.07 3.20 -6.01
CA ARG A 163 -21.21 2.00 -5.97
C ARG A 163 -21.25 1.35 -7.34
N GLN A 164 -20.09 0.90 -7.83
CA GLN A 164 -19.99 0.24 -9.12
C GLN A 164 -18.82 -0.72 -9.21
N PRO A 165 -18.84 -1.70 -10.13
CA PRO A 165 -17.68 -2.53 -10.47
C PRO A 165 -16.59 -1.67 -11.12
N VAL A 166 -15.33 -1.97 -10.78
CA VAL A 166 -14.14 -1.40 -11.42
C VAL A 166 -13.16 -2.51 -11.81
N GLY A 167 -12.17 -2.20 -12.64
CA GLY A 167 -11.13 -3.13 -13.01
C GLY A 167 -10.18 -3.45 -11.86
N LEU A 168 -9.36 -4.51 -12.05
CA LEU A 168 -8.36 -4.96 -11.10
C LEU A 168 -7.31 -3.88 -10.83
N GLY A 169 -6.70 -3.90 -9.66
CA GLY A 169 -5.59 -3.01 -9.31
C GLY A 169 -5.74 -2.33 -7.95
N TRP A 170 -4.63 -1.79 -7.48
CA TRP A 170 -4.49 -1.18 -6.16
C TRP A 170 -4.32 0.34 -6.22
N SER A 171 -4.45 0.96 -7.40
CA SER A 171 -4.46 2.42 -7.57
C SER A 171 -5.56 3.08 -6.74
N ALA A 172 -5.26 4.20 -6.09
CA ALA A 172 -6.27 5.04 -5.44
C ALA A 172 -6.86 6.05 -6.44
N PHE A 173 -7.81 6.87 -5.96
CA PHE A 173 -8.33 8.00 -6.72
C PHE A 173 -7.48 9.25 -6.51
N ALA A 174 -7.18 9.96 -7.61
CA ALA A 174 -6.85 11.38 -7.61
C ALA A 174 -8.09 12.16 -8.04
N VAL A 175 -8.38 13.27 -7.38
CA VAL A 175 -9.60 14.04 -7.61
C VAL A 175 -9.31 15.51 -7.85
N SER A 176 -9.88 16.06 -8.91
CA SER A 176 -9.88 17.49 -9.22
C SER A 176 -11.29 17.89 -9.68
N GLY A 177 -11.93 18.81 -8.96
CA GLY A 177 -13.30 19.19 -9.22
C GLY A 177 -14.26 17.99 -9.23
N ARG A 178 -14.83 17.69 -10.39
CA ARG A 178 -15.71 16.52 -10.58
C ARG A 178 -15.01 15.28 -11.11
N HIS A 179 -13.74 15.35 -11.45
CA HIS A 179 -13.00 14.25 -12.02
C HIS A 179 -12.36 13.39 -10.92
N ALA A 180 -12.80 12.15 -10.79
CA ALA A 180 -12.22 11.13 -9.93
C ALA A 180 -11.46 10.12 -10.79
N ILE A 181 -10.14 10.21 -10.82
CA ILE A 181 -9.28 9.47 -11.75
C ILE A 181 -8.52 8.37 -11.03
N THR A 182 -8.52 7.17 -11.60
CA THR A 182 -7.81 6.01 -11.08
C THR A 182 -7.28 5.16 -12.23
N GLN A 183 -6.45 4.15 -11.92
CA GLN A 183 -5.95 3.18 -12.89
C GLN A 183 -6.54 1.81 -12.59
N GLU A 184 -6.79 1.01 -13.62
CA GLU A 184 -7.37 -0.32 -13.50
C GLU A 184 -6.97 -1.25 -14.64
N GLN A 185 -6.87 -2.55 -14.36
CA GLN A 185 -6.64 -3.59 -15.38
C GLN A 185 -7.98 -4.16 -15.81
N ARG A 186 -8.26 -4.16 -17.10
CA ARG A 186 -9.39 -4.85 -17.71
C ARG A 186 -8.89 -5.80 -18.80
N ARG A 187 -8.96 -7.10 -18.55
CA ARG A 187 -8.40 -8.13 -19.44
C ARG A 187 -6.92 -7.86 -19.72
N GLU A 188 -6.54 -7.68 -21.00
CA GLU A 188 -5.17 -7.47 -21.43
C GLU A 188 -4.76 -5.98 -21.47
N ASP A 189 -5.63 -5.09 -21.00
CA ASP A 189 -5.43 -3.65 -21.08
C ASP A 189 -5.33 -3.01 -19.68
N GLU A 190 -4.35 -2.16 -19.49
CA GLU A 190 -4.25 -1.24 -18.37
C GLU A 190 -4.87 0.10 -18.77
N LEU A 191 -5.86 0.54 -17.99
CA LEU A 191 -6.63 1.74 -18.27
C LEU A 191 -6.40 2.81 -17.19
N ILE A 192 -6.36 4.06 -17.65
CA ILE A 192 -6.54 5.24 -16.79
C ILE A 192 -7.98 5.72 -17.03
N VAL A 193 -8.79 5.72 -15.99
CA VAL A 193 -10.23 6.00 -16.10
C VAL A 193 -10.61 7.19 -15.24
N CYS A 194 -11.33 8.12 -15.85
CA CYS A 194 -11.98 9.23 -15.16
C CYS A 194 -13.45 8.89 -14.90
N TYR A 195 -13.83 8.96 -13.65
CA TYR A 195 -15.21 8.84 -13.21
C TYR A 195 -15.73 10.19 -12.74
N ASP A 196 -17.01 10.45 -12.95
CA ASP A 196 -17.68 11.59 -12.34
C ASP A 196 -17.81 11.37 -10.81
N LEU A 197 -17.27 12.26 -10.03
CA LEU A 197 -17.23 12.16 -8.56
C LEU A 197 -18.62 11.97 -7.92
N GLN A 198 -19.65 12.59 -8.48
CA GLN A 198 -21.00 12.59 -7.90
C GLN A 198 -21.86 11.40 -8.33
N THR A 199 -21.61 10.86 -9.51
CA THR A 199 -22.45 9.81 -10.10
C THR A 199 -21.75 8.47 -10.25
N GLY A 200 -20.41 8.46 -10.23
CA GLY A 200 -19.60 7.29 -10.51
C GLY A 200 -19.52 6.91 -11.99
N ARG A 201 -20.18 7.64 -12.90
CA ARG A 201 -20.16 7.30 -14.33
C ARG A 201 -18.80 7.56 -14.95
N ALA A 202 -18.35 6.67 -15.83
CA ALA A 202 -17.11 6.86 -16.55
C ALA A 202 -17.27 7.96 -17.61
N LEU A 203 -16.40 8.95 -17.54
CA LEU A 203 -16.40 10.10 -18.47
C LEU A 203 -15.47 9.86 -19.65
N TRP A 204 -14.26 9.36 -19.40
CA TRP A 204 -13.28 8.99 -20.40
C TRP A 204 -12.36 7.89 -19.88
N ALA A 205 -11.68 7.22 -20.79
CA ALA A 205 -10.62 6.28 -20.50
C ALA A 205 -9.49 6.40 -21.51
N HIS A 206 -8.25 6.27 -21.03
CA HIS A 206 -7.06 6.06 -21.81
C HIS A 206 -6.61 4.61 -21.65
N THR A 207 -6.11 3.97 -22.72
CA THR A 207 -5.80 2.54 -22.74
C THR A 207 -4.35 2.30 -23.14
N ASN A 208 -3.62 1.56 -22.31
CA ASN A 208 -2.34 0.96 -22.62
C ASN A 208 -2.56 -0.55 -22.84
N HIS A 209 -2.14 -1.07 -24.02
CA HIS A 209 -2.28 -2.48 -24.37
C HIS A 209 -1.21 -3.33 -23.69
N VAL A 210 -1.23 -3.33 -22.36
CA VAL A 210 -0.30 -4.07 -21.50
C VAL A 210 -1.04 -4.65 -20.31
N ARG A 211 -0.51 -5.78 -19.81
CA ARG A 211 -1.04 -6.43 -18.63
C ARG A 211 0.05 -6.66 -17.60
N PHE A 212 -0.23 -6.31 -16.35
CA PHE A 212 0.55 -6.75 -15.22
C PHE A 212 -0.21 -7.82 -14.43
N SER A 213 0.45 -8.93 -14.12
CA SER A 213 -0.12 -10.03 -13.33
C SER A 213 0.93 -10.62 -12.41
N GLU A 214 0.60 -10.73 -11.13
CA GLU A 214 1.45 -11.36 -10.13
C GLU A 214 0.59 -12.13 -9.11
N PRO A 215 0.89 -13.44 -8.89
CA PRO A 215 0.01 -14.32 -8.13
C PRO A 215 -0.23 -13.93 -6.67
N MET A 216 0.72 -13.29 -6.00
CA MET A 216 0.64 -12.93 -4.57
C MET A 216 0.11 -11.52 -4.34
N GLY A 217 0.59 -10.56 -5.12
CA GLY A 217 0.21 -9.14 -5.05
C GLY A 217 -1.07 -8.81 -5.82
N GLY A 218 -1.49 -9.67 -6.75
CA GLY A 218 -2.63 -9.46 -7.63
C GLY A 218 -2.30 -8.66 -8.89
N ASP A 219 -3.29 -8.51 -9.75
CA ASP A 219 -3.17 -7.94 -11.08
C ASP A 219 -3.35 -6.40 -11.08
N GLY A 220 -2.87 -5.77 -12.15
CA GLY A 220 -3.16 -4.40 -12.52
C GLY A 220 -2.31 -3.33 -11.82
N PRO A 221 -2.59 -2.03 -12.08
CA PRO A 221 -1.79 -0.90 -11.63
C PRO A 221 -1.91 -0.64 -10.12
N ARG A 222 -0.85 -0.06 -9.52
CA ARG A 222 -0.74 0.20 -8.08
C ARG A 222 -0.63 1.70 -7.78
N ALA A 223 0.04 2.44 -8.65
CA ALA A 223 0.29 3.87 -8.44
C ALA A 223 -0.99 4.70 -8.51
N THR A 224 -1.06 5.74 -7.70
CA THR A 224 -2.11 6.75 -7.80
C THR A 224 -1.69 7.84 -8.79
N PRO A 225 -2.55 8.24 -9.72
CA PRO A 225 -2.26 9.35 -10.63
C PRO A 225 -2.03 10.67 -9.89
N THR A 226 -1.33 11.60 -10.54
CA THR A 226 -1.11 12.97 -10.04
C THR A 226 -1.70 13.96 -11.03
N ILE A 227 -2.59 14.84 -10.56
CA ILE A 227 -3.23 15.90 -11.35
C ILE A 227 -2.56 17.23 -11.03
N HIS A 228 -2.15 17.96 -12.05
CA HIS A 228 -1.56 19.27 -11.89
C HIS A 228 -1.82 20.16 -13.11
N GLN A 229 -2.38 21.34 -12.91
CA GLN A 229 -2.60 22.36 -13.95
C GLN A 229 -3.28 21.81 -15.23
N GLY A 230 -4.37 21.05 -15.07
CA GLY A 230 -5.13 20.47 -16.18
C GLY A 230 -4.44 19.29 -16.89
N ARG A 231 -3.37 18.78 -16.33
CA ARG A 231 -2.67 17.57 -16.78
C ARG A 231 -2.75 16.48 -15.74
N LEU A 232 -2.74 15.25 -16.21
CA LEU A 232 -2.68 14.04 -15.41
C LEU A 232 -1.40 13.30 -15.73
N TYR A 233 -0.69 12.85 -14.69
CA TYR A 233 0.48 11.98 -14.79
C TYR A 233 0.16 10.65 -14.12
N ALA A 234 0.30 9.55 -14.84
CA ALA A 234 -0.02 8.23 -14.35
C ALA A 234 1.08 7.22 -14.70
N MET A 235 1.55 6.48 -13.71
CA MET A 235 2.55 5.43 -13.86
C MET A 235 1.87 4.08 -13.76
N GLY A 236 1.93 3.28 -14.82
CA GLY A 236 1.39 1.93 -14.88
C GLY A 236 2.28 0.91 -14.17
N ALA A 237 1.71 -0.26 -13.85
CA ALA A 237 2.46 -1.32 -13.18
C ALA A 237 3.60 -1.89 -14.03
N THR A 238 3.58 -1.68 -15.33
CA THR A 238 4.59 -2.15 -16.32
C THR A 238 5.66 -1.11 -16.60
N GLY A 239 5.58 0.08 -15.98
CA GLY A 239 6.56 1.15 -16.19
C GLY A 239 6.20 2.17 -17.27
N ILE A 240 4.96 2.14 -17.77
CA ILE A 240 4.48 3.16 -18.71
C ILE A 240 4.04 4.40 -17.92
N LEU A 241 4.65 5.55 -18.23
CA LEU A 241 4.31 6.86 -17.68
C LEU A 241 3.57 7.67 -18.74
N ASP A 242 2.32 7.99 -18.46
CA ASP A 242 1.47 8.81 -19.30
C ASP A 242 1.32 10.22 -18.76
N CYS A 243 1.34 11.20 -19.65
CA CYS A 243 0.81 12.54 -19.42
C CYS A 243 -0.41 12.75 -20.31
N LEU A 244 -1.55 12.97 -19.69
CA LEU A 244 -2.82 13.14 -20.38
C LEU A 244 -3.40 14.54 -20.10
N GLU A 245 -4.23 15.01 -21.00
CA GLU A 245 -5.14 16.14 -20.74
C GLU A 245 -6.19 15.66 -19.73
N GLU A 246 -6.25 16.27 -18.56
CA GLU A 246 -7.09 15.84 -17.42
C GLU A 246 -8.58 15.81 -17.77
N SER A 247 -9.05 16.76 -18.59
CA SER A 247 -10.46 16.89 -18.95
C SER A 247 -10.96 15.85 -19.96
N THR A 248 -10.07 15.29 -20.78
CA THR A 248 -10.46 14.44 -21.94
C THR A 248 -9.80 13.07 -21.95
N GLY A 249 -8.74 12.87 -21.18
CA GLY A 249 -7.89 11.66 -21.24
C GLY A 249 -7.06 11.54 -22.51
N ARG A 250 -6.98 12.60 -23.35
CA ARG A 250 -6.17 12.62 -24.55
C ARG A 250 -4.68 12.62 -24.18
N SER A 251 -3.90 11.72 -24.78
CA SER A 251 -2.46 11.65 -24.56
C SER A 251 -1.77 12.93 -25.05
N ILE A 252 -0.92 13.50 -24.19
CA ILE A 252 0.00 14.59 -24.50
C ILE A 252 1.37 13.99 -24.83
N TRP A 253 1.85 13.09 -23.98
CA TRP A 253 3.05 12.28 -24.20
C TRP A 253 3.01 11.01 -23.36
N THR A 254 3.74 9.99 -23.79
CA THR A 254 3.90 8.70 -23.09
C THR A 254 5.37 8.30 -23.11
N ARG A 255 5.87 7.69 -22.03
CA ARG A 255 7.22 7.15 -21.87
C ARG A 255 7.15 5.73 -21.34
N ASP A 256 7.94 4.83 -21.89
CA ASP A 256 8.17 3.51 -21.32
C ASP A 256 9.46 3.55 -20.50
N VAL A 257 9.31 3.91 -19.21
CA VAL A 257 10.45 4.21 -18.32
C VAL A 257 11.38 3.00 -18.17
N LEU A 258 10.82 1.78 -18.06
CA LEU A 258 11.62 0.58 -17.89
C LEU A 258 12.32 0.20 -19.19
N HIS A 259 11.60 0.16 -20.31
CA HIS A 259 12.16 -0.24 -21.60
C HIS A 259 13.23 0.75 -22.09
N GLU A 260 12.98 2.05 -22.00
CA GLU A 260 13.90 3.10 -22.44
C GLU A 260 15.22 3.11 -21.66
N ASN A 261 15.19 2.66 -20.40
CA ASN A 261 16.36 2.59 -19.53
C ASN A 261 16.93 1.17 -19.39
N HIS A 262 16.43 0.20 -20.19
CA HIS A 262 16.86 -1.21 -20.17
C HIS A 262 16.74 -1.87 -18.78
N LEU A 263 15.64 -1.59 -18.08
CA LEU A 263 15.39 -2.05 -16.72
C LEU A 263 14.35 -3.18 -16.70
N SER A 264 14.53 -4.12 -15.78
CA SER A 264 13.51 -5.11 -15.41
C SER A 264 12.53 -4.53 -14.42
N ASN A 265 11.28 -5.01 -14.45
CA ASN A 265 10.29 -4.62 -13.47
C ASN A 265 10.59 -5.25 -12.09
N ILE A 266 10.18 -4.56 -11.03
CA ILE A 266 10.20 -5.11 -9.66
C ILE A 266 9.08 -6.16 -9.50
N THR A 267 9.26 -7.10 -8.57
CA THR A 267 8.43 -8.32 -8.43
C THR A 267 6.93 -8.06 -8.45
N TRP A 268 6.46 -7.08 -7.69
CA TRP A 268 5.02 -6.77 -7.56
C TRP A 268 4.56 -5.61 -8.45
N GLY A 269 5.34 -5.25 -9.48
CA GLY A 269 5.05 -4.19 -10.42
C GLY A 269 5.35 -2.80 -9.89
N ASP A 270 5.58 -1.87 -10.81
CA ASP A 270 5.83 -0.48 -10.44
C ASP A 270 4.63 0.09 -9.67
N SER A 271 4.91 0.82 -8.59
CA SER A 271 3.89 1.40 -7.69
C SER A 271 4.15 2.87 -7.36
N CYS A 272 5.10 3.46 -8.08
CA CYS A 272 5.48 4.86 -7.90
C CYS A 272 4.35 5.80 -8.35
N SER A 273 3.72 6.48 -7.40
CA SER A 273 2.85 7.61 -7.72
C SER A 273 3.71 8.80 -8.15
N PRO A 274 3.54 9.34 -9.39
CA PRO A 274 4.40 10.39 -9.93
C PRO A 274 4.48 11.61 -9.00
N LEU A 275 5.68 12.12 -8.77
CA LEU A 275 5.91 13.34 -8.00
C LEU A 275 6.13 14.51 -8.97
N LEU A 276 5.39 15.58 -8.78
CA LEU A 276 5.68 16.86 -9.43
C LEU A 276 6.62 17.67 -8.54
N ALA A 277 7.81 17.99 -9.07
CA ALA A 277 8.79 18.83 -8.43
C ALA A 277 9.18 19.94 -9.43
N HIS A 278 8.72 21.15 -9.19
CA HIS A 278 8.82 22.27 -10.15
C HIS A 278 8.18 21.89 -11.51
N ASP A 279 8.93 22.01 -12.59
CA ASP A 279 8.48 21.67 -13.95
C ASP A 279 8.83 20.21 -14.35
N LEU A 280 9.17 19.37 -13.37
CA LEU A 280 9.57 17.98 -13.57
C LEU A 280 8.54 17.02 -13.00
N VAL A 281 8.28 15.95 -13.72
CA VAL A 281 7.66 14.75 -13.18
C VAL A 281 8.74 13.73 -12.88
N VAL A 282 8.76 13.24 -11.62
CA VAL A 282 9.77 12.32 -11.11
C VAL A 282 9.10 11.00 -10.77
N VAL A 283 9.66 9.92 -11.28
CA VAL A 283 9.20 8.54 -11.06
C VAL A 283 10.37 7.63 -10.71
N THR A 284 10.06 6.45 -10.18
CA THR A 284 11.03 5.40 -9.89
C THR A 284 10.84 4.24 -10.85
N GLY A 285 11.83 3.37 -10.96
CA GLY A 285 11.70 2.12 -11.71
C GLY A 285 12.97 1.28 -11.64
N GLY A 286 12.83 -0.01 -11.97
CA GLY A 286 13.93 -0.94 -12.14
C GLY A 286 14.26 -1.79 -10.90
N ASN A 287 14.62 -3.05 -11.20
CA ASN A 287 15.07 -4.03 -10.20
C ASN A 287 16.60 -4.12 -10.14
N GLU A 288 17.30 -3.44 -11.01
CA GLU A 288 18.74 -3.37 -11.09
C GLU A 288 19.30 -2.33 -10.10
N ARG A 289 20.54 -2.54 -9.68
CA ARG A 289 21.28 -1.55 -8.89
C ARG A 289 21.93 -0.51 -9.80
N THR A 290 21.10 0.27 -10.45
CA THR A 290 21.49 1.36 -11.35
C THR A 290 20.71 2.62 -11.00
N ASN A 291 20.36 3.45 -11.97
CA ASN A 291 19.51 4.61 -11.72
C ASN A 291 18.14 4.18 -11.19
N THR A 292 17.69 4.79 -10.13
CA THR A 292 16.43 4.49 -9.44
C THR A 292 15.36 5.54 -9.71
N LEU A 293 15.77 6.79 -9.91
CA LEU A 293 14.91 7.95 -10.16
C LEU A 293 15.10 8.47 -11.57
N PHE A 294 14.01 8.84 -12.20
CA PHE A 294 13.94 9.38 -13.55
C PHE A 294 13.09 10.65 -13.55
N ALA A 295 13.62 11.75 -14.06
CA ALA A 295 12.91 13.01 -14.20
C ALA A 295 12.71 13.38 -15.66
N TYR A 296 11.50 13.80 -15.95
CA TYR A 296 11.07 14.25 -17.27
C TYR A 296 10.49 15.65 -17.18
N GLU A 297 10.68 16.47 -18.21
CA GLU A 297 9.92 17.73 -18.34
C GLU A 297 8.42 17.42 -18.30
N ALA A 298 7.71 17.97 -17.33
CA ALA A 298 6.29 17.73 -17.16
C ALA A 298 5.45 18.10 -18.41
N ALA A 299 5.91 19.13 -19.15
CA ALA A 299 5.23 19.62 -20.34
C ALA A 299 5.36 18.69 -21.56
N THR A 300 6.52 18.06 -21.76
CA THR A 300 6.91 17.41 -23.03
C THR A 300 7.27 15.93 -22.90
N GLY A 301 7.53 15.46 -21.67
CA GLY A 301 8.05 14.11 -21.42
C GLY A 301 9.53 13.95 -21.81
N LYS A 302 10.26 15.05 -22.14
CA LYS A 302 11.68 14.97 -22.45
C LYS A 302 12.47 14.56 -21.20
N PRO A 303 13.37 13.54 -21.28
CA PRO A 303 14.24 13.19 -20.18
C PRO A 303 15.15 14.36 -19.78
N VAL A 304 15.25 14.61 -18.46
CA VAL A 304 16.09 15.69 -17.92
C VAL A 304 17.28 15.13 -17.16
N TRP A 305 17.02 14.25 -16.19
CA TRP A 305 18.06 13.56 -15.45
C TRP A 305 17.60 12.17 -15.00
N GLN A 306 18.56 11.34 -14.70
CA GLN A 306 18.38 10.05 -14.03
C GLN A 306 19.42 9.92 -12.92
N ALA A 307 19.05 9.33 -11.79
CA ALA A 307 19.86 9.35 -10.61
C ALA A 307 19.65 8.10 -9.73
N GLY A 308 20.58 7.92 -8.77
CA GLY A 308 20.59 6.78 -7.88
C GLY A 308 21.53 5.67 -8.34
N HIS A 309 21.71 4.64 -7.50
CA HIS A 309 22.56 3.48 -7.77
C HIS A 309 22.06 2.23 -7.02
N ASP A 310 20.79 2.21 -6.67
CA ASP A 310 20.12 1.12 -5.96
C ASP A 310 18.93 0.60 -6.79
N GLN A 311 18.30 -0.48 -6.39
CA GLN A 311 17.05 -0.92 -7.01
C GLN A 311 15.86 -0.11 -6.48
N ALA A 312 14.82 0.03 -7.29
CA ALA A 312 13.57 0.65 -6.86
C ALA A 312 12.92 -0.15 -5.73
N SER A 313 12.16 0.57 -4.90
CA SER A 313 11.24 -0.02 -3.94
C SER A 313 9.80 0.25 -4.39
N TYR A 314 8.85 -0.06 -3.51
CA TYR A 314 7.42 0.23 -3.73
C TYR A 314 7.00 1.58 -3.15
N CYS A 315 7.98 2.38 -2.73
CA CYS A 315 7.78 3.71 -2.18
C CYS A 315 7.66 4.76 -3.29
N SER A 316 6.82 5.76 -3.10
CA SER A 316 6.79 6.94 -3.97
C SER A 316 7.73 8.03 -3.44
N PRO A 317 8.39 8.82 -4.31
CA PRO A 317 9.24 9.91 -3.88
C PRO A 317 8.45 11.03 -3.19
N VAL A 318 9.09 11.73 -2.26
CA VAL A 318 8.50 12.84 -1.51
C VAL A 318 9.37 14.08 -1.65
N LEU A 319 8.77 15.22 -1.99
CA LEU A 319 9.44 16.51 -1.94
C LEU A 319 9.35 17.08 -0.53
N GLY A 320 10.47 17.50 0.04
CA GLY A 320 10.50 18.07 1.38
C GLY A 320 11.72 18.95 1.61
N SER A 321 11.64 19.85 2.59
CA SER A 321 12.77 20.68 3.00
C SER A 321 13.50 20.06 4.17
N VAL A 322 14.79 19.72 3.99
CA VAL A 322 15.64 19.10 5.00
C VAL A 322 16.97 19.85 5.05
N ALA A 323 17.41 20.19 6.25
CA ALA A 323 18.62 21.00 6.49
C ALA A 323 18.67 22.30 5.66
N GLY A 324 17.50 22.96 5.52
CA GLY A 324 17.37 24.24 4.81
C GLY A 324 17.38 24.13 3.29
N ARG A 325 17.37 22.93 2.71
CA ARG A 325 17.34 22.72 1.25
C ARG A 325 16.16 21.83 0.86
N GLU A 326 15.48 22.17 -0.21
CA GLU A 326 14.47 21.32 -0.82
C GLU A 326 15.12 20.09 -1.47
N GLN A 327 14.53 18.93 -1.25
CA GLN A 327 15.09 17.64 -1.66
C GLN A 327 13.97 16.67 -2.04
N ILE A 328 14.26 15.78 -2.97
CA ILE A 328 13.46 14.58 -3.21
C ILE A 328 13.99 13.48 -2.31
N LEU A 329 13.16 13.04 -1.39
CA LEU A 329 13.46 11.94 -0.48
C LEU A 329 12.93 10.62 -1.08
N MET A 330 13.78 9.62 -1.14
CA MET A 330 13.44 8.30 -1.67
C MET A 330 13.91 7.19 -0.74
N VAL A 331 13.02 6.23 -0.47
CA VAL A 331 13.35 4.95 0.17
C VAL A 331 13.49 3.92 -0.94
N ASN A 332 14.71 3.48 -1.18
CA ASN A 332 15.07 2.46 -2.18
C ASN A 332 15.06 1.05 -1.60
N GLY A 333 15.47 0.07 -2.39
CA GLY A 333 15.61 -1.32 -1.97
C GLY A 333 16.53 -1.49 -0.75
N HIS A 334 17.67 -0.80 -0.70
CA HIS A 334 18.69 -0.96 0.34
C HIS A 334 19.16 0.34 0.98
N SER A 335 18.64 1.49 0.53
CA SER A 335 19.07 2.81 0.98
C SER A 335 17.90 3.78 1.14
N VAL A 336 18.16 4.86 1.85
CA VAL A 336 17.33 6.08 1.87
C VAL A 336 18.19 7.22 1.40
N VAL A 337 17.70 7.98 0.44
CA VAL A 337 18.50 8.98 -0.27
C VAL A 337 17.75 10.31 -0.35
N GLY A 338 18.47 11.40 -0.17
CA GLY A 338 18.03 12.75 -0.50
C GLY A 338 18.70 13.23 -1.78
N HIS A 339 17.89 13.64 -2.76
CA HIS A 339 18.35 14.13 -4.06
C HIS A 339 18.05 15.61 -4.23
N ASP A 340 18.91 16.29 -4.96
CA ASP A 340 18.60 17.64 -5.48
C ASP A 340 17.48 17.51 -6.54
N PRO A 341 16.38 18.29 -6.42
CA PRO A 341 15.25 18.15 -7.33
C PRO A 341 15.55 18.52 -8.79
N MET A 342 16.51 19.43 -9.02
CA MET A 342 16.79 19.96 -10.35
C MET A 342 17.82 19.14 -11.13
N SER A 343 18.76 18.50 -10.43
CA SER A 343 19.86 17.76 -11.04
C SER A 343 19.82 16.24 -10.82
N GLY A 344 19.05 15.78 -9.83
CA GLY A 344 19.06 14.40 -9.36
C GLY A 344 20.29 14.03 -8.51
N GLU A 345 21.22 14.97 -8.28
CA GLU A 345 22.43 14.74 -7.49
C GLU A 345 22.09 14.17 -6.11
N ILE A 346 22.79 13.10 -5.71
CA ILE A 346 22.67 12.55 -4.37
C ILE A 346 23.34 13.51 -3.37
N LEU A 347 22.55 14.09 -2.48
CA LEU A 347 23.03 14.95 -1.42
C LEU A 347 23.53 14.13 -0.22
N TRP A 348 22.73 13.17 0.20
CA TRP A 348 23.07 12.25 1.27
C TRP A 348 22.42 10.88 1.04
N GLU A 349 23.03 9.87 1.64
CA GLU A 349 22.52 8.51 1.63
C GLU A 349 22.68 7.88 3.01
N TYR A 350 21.68 7.11 3.39
CA TYR A 350 21.69 6.26 4.58
C TYR A 350 21.43 4.81 4.17
N ALA A 351 22.39 3.92 4.46
CA ALA A 351 22.24 2.50 4.18
C ALA A 351 21.14 1.90 5.07
N TRP A 352 20.13 1.33 4.42
CA TRP A 352 19.07 0.56 5.07
C TRP A 352 18.96 -0.81 4.42
N PRO A 353 19.98 -1.66 4.63
CA PRO A 353 20.06 -2.96 4.00
C PRO A 353 19.02 -3.90 4.59
N ASP A 354 18.08 -4.31 3.78
CA ASP A 354 17.11 -5.34 4.05
C ASP A 354 16.52 -5.82 2.72
N GLN A 355 16.27 -7.12 2.59
CA GLN A 355 15.76 -7.72 1.36
C GLN A 355 14.22 -7.67 1.24
N PHE A 356 13.52 -7.10 2.25
CA PHE A 356 12.08 -7.01 2.23
C PHE A 356 11.59 -5.73 1.54
N ALA A 357 10.38 -5.80 1.03
CA ALA A 357 9.72 -4.68 0.35
C ALA A 357 9.55 -3.47 1.28
N LYS A 358 9.75 -2.29 0.72
CA LYS A 358 9.54 -1.00 1.38
C LYS A 358 8.53 -0.19 0.55
N ALA A 359 7.44 0.24 1.17
CA ALA A 359 6.38 0.95 0.48
C ALA A 359 5.91 2.22 1.23
N THR A 360 6.35 2.40 2.47
CA THR A 360 5.97 3.55 3.28
C THR A 360 6.84 4.75 2.94
N GLN A 361 6.20 5.89 2.65
CA GLN A 361 6.91 7.13 2.36
C GLN A 361 7.71 7.64 3.57
N PRO A 362 8.86 8.30 3.35
CA PRO A 362 9.57 8.99 4.40
C PRO A 362 8.78 10.21 4.91
N LEU A 363 8.88 10.51 6.19
CA LEU A 363 8.26 11.69 6.79
C LEU A 363 9.33 12.69 7.20
N VAL A 364 9.24 13.90 6.67
CA VAL A 364 10.02 15.05 7.20
C VAL A 364 9.40 15.48 8.52
N ILE A 365 10.21 15.44 9.59
CA ILE A 365 9.72 15.72 10.95
C ILE A 365 9.91 17.19 11.29
N ASP A 366 11.07 17.72 10.95
CA ASP A 366 11.40 19.14 11.13
C ASP A 366 12.55 19.53 10.20
N THR A 367 13.27 20.57 10.56
CA THR A 367 14.32 21.14 9.72
C THR A 367 15.42 20.16 9.32
N ASN A 368 15.69 19.11 10.11
CA ASN A 368 16.81 18.20 9.86
C ASN A 368 16.54 16.75 10.26
N ARG A 369 15.30 16.39 10.64
CA ARG A 369 14.95 15.00 10.99
C ARG A 369 14.02 14.38 9.95
N VAL A 370 14.35 13.16 9.55
CA VAL A 370 13.56 12.33 8.64
C VAL A 370 13.26 11.00 9.31
N PHE A 371 11.98 10.65 9.40
CA PHE A 371 11.53 9.37 9.92
C PHE A 371 11.18 8.43 8.78
N ILE A 372 11.68 7.21 8.85
CA ILE A 372 11.42 6.14 7.90
C ILE A 372 11.01 4.85 8.60
N SER A 373 10.14 4.09 7.95
CA SER A 373 9.61 2.85 8.48
C SER A 373 9.30 1.86 7.36
N ALA A 374 9.41 0.58 7.66
CA ALA A 374 9.04 -0.49 6.73
C ALA A 374 8.50 -1.70 7.48
N GLY A 375 7.58 -2.40 6.85
CA GLY A 375 6.99 -3.65 7.35
C GLY A 375 7.92 -4.84 7.31
N TYR A 376 7.35 -6.03 7.35
CA TYR A 376 8.07 -7.31 7.27
C TYR A 376 9.18 -7.45 8.33
N GLY A 377 8.98 -6.86 9.53
CA GLY A 377 9.94 -6.92 10.63
C GLY A 377 11.14 -5.99 10.52
N VAL A 378 11.24 -5.17 9.48
CA VAL A 378 12.35 -4.21 9.28
C VAL A 378 12.36 -3.17 10.40
N GLY A 379 11.24 -2.51 10.66
CA GLY A 379 11.10 -1.52 11.73
C GLY A 379 11.21 -0.08 11.24
N CYS A 380 11.69 0.80 12.11
CA CYS A 380 11.77 2.23 11.85
C CYS A 380 13.05 2.86 12.37
N VAL A 381 13.41 4.02 11.81
CA VAL A 381 14.57 4.81 12.22
C VAL A 381 14.25 6.30 12.10
N MET A 382 14.77 7.09 13.05
CA MET A 382 14.85 8.54 12.96
C MET A 382 16.25 8.92 12.49
N LEU A 383 16.33 9.56 11.36
CA LEU A 383 17.58 10.11 10.83
C LEU A 383 17.72 11.59 11.20
N LYS A 384 18.94 11.99 11.49
CA LYS A 384 19.36 13.39 11.48
C LYS A 384 20.17 13.63 10.21
N VAL A 385 19.74 14.60 9.42
CA VAL A 385 20.40 14.99 8.16
C VAL A 385 20.97 16.39 8.34
N GLU A 386 22.23 16.57 8.04
CA GLU A 386 22.94 17.84 8.19
C GLU A 386 23.81 18.13 6.97
N CYS A 387 23.94 19.41 6.67
CA CYS A 387 24.91 19.90 5.72
C CYS A 387 25.91 20.78 6.48
N SER A 388 27.19 20.43 6.42
CA SER A 388 28.24 21.20 7.07
C SER A 388 28.43 22.56 6.37
N ALA A 389 29.14 23.50 7.02
CA ALA A 389 29.49 24.80 6.42
C ALA A 389 30.37 24.63 5.16
N SER A 390 31.06 23.52 4.99
CA SER A 390 31.82 23.16 3.79
C SER A 390 30.99 22.49 2.68
N GLY A 391 29.68 22.33 2.86
CA GLY A 391 28.78 21.71 1.88
C GLY A 391 28.74 20.20 1.93
N VAL A 392 29.37 19.56 2.92
CA VAL A 392 29.36 18.09 3.07
C VAL A 392 28.09 17.65 3.80
N TRP A 393 27.33 16.79 3.16
CA TRP A 393 26.10 16.23 3.69
C TRP A 393 26.36 14.95 4.51
N SER A 394 25.57 14.73 5.53
CA SER A 394 25.57 13.51 6.33
C SER A 394 24.17 13.13 6.80
N ALA A 395 23.91 11.83 6.91
CA ALA A 395 22.70 11.27 7.49
C ALA A 395 23.06 10.22 8.53
N VAL A 396 22.65 10.43 9.79
CA VAL A 396 22.97 9.54 10.90
C VAL A 396 21.70 9.12 11.65
N SER A 397 21.68 7.89 12.16
CA SER A 397 20.57 7.41 12.97
C SER A 397 20.61 8.02 14.37
N LEU A 398 19.53 8.68 14.78
CA LEU A 398 19.34 9.11 16.17
C LEU A 398 18.87 7.95 17.05
N TRP A 399 17.94 7.17 16.54
CA TRP A 399 17.46 5.94 17.15
C TRP A 399 16.83 5.02 16.10
N LYS A 400 16.78 3.72 16.40
CA LYS A 400 16.22 2.66 15.55
C LYS A 400 15.54 1.62 16.41
N ASN A 401 14.35 1.13 16.01
CA ASN A 401 13.65 0.04 16.67
C ASN A 401 12.69 -0.69 15.72
N ARG A 402 11.84 -1.60 16.27
CA ARG A 402 10.86 -2.39 15.52
C ARG A 402 9.43 -2.14 15.99
N ASP A 403 9.14 -0.98 16.53
CA ASP A 403 7.84 -0.67 17.13
C ASP A 403 6.84 -0.04 16.17
N MET A 404 7.25 0.26 14.92
CA MET A 404 6.38 0.70 13.83
C MET A 404 6.80 0.01 12.53
N LYS A 405 5.94 -0.87 11.99
CA LYS A 405 6.22 -1.74 10.83
C LYS A 405 5.04 -1.75 9.85
N PRO A 406 4.68 -0.63 9.22
CA PRO A 406 3.68 -0.63 8.16
C PRO A 406 4.22 -1.39 6.95
N LYS A 407 3.42 -2.28 6.36
CA LYS A 407 3.87 -3.07 5.20
C LYS A 407 3.79 -2.26 3.91
N PHE A 408 2.58 -1.98 3.46
CA PHE A 408 2.30 -1.17 2.28
C PHE A 408 1.24 -0.09 2.59
N SER A 409 1.21 0.34 3.84
CA SER A 409 0.44 1.50 4.32
C SER A 409 1.37 2.64 4.67
N ASN A 410 0.83 3.85 4.64
CA ASN A 410 1.56 5.04 5.02
C ASN A 410 1.25 5.45 6.46
N LEU A 411 2.03 6.38 6.94
CA LEU A 411 1.94 6.91 8.29
C LEU A 411 1.37 8.32 8.24
N VAL A 412 0.65 8.73 9.28
CA VAL A 412 0.20 10.11 9.44
C VAL A 412 0.76 10.68 10.74
N ARG A 413 1.12 11.96 10.69
CA ARG A 413 1.77 12.65 11.81
C ARG A 413 0.87 13.72 12.42
N ARG A 414 0.87 13.78 13.76
CA ARG A 414 0.26 14.88 14.52
C ARG A 414 1.20 15.32 15.63
N GLY A 415 1.78 16.51 15.50
CA GLY A 415 2.76 17.00 16.45
C GLY A 415 4.00 16.11 16.54
N GLN A 416 4.31 15.63 17.73
CA GLN A 416 5.44 14.73 18.00
C GLN A 416 5.07 13.24 17.95
N TYR A 417 3.86 12.90 17.48
CA TYR A 417 3.39 11.53 17.39
C TYR A 417 3.12 11.14 15.95
N VAL A 418 3.41 9.87 15.65
CA VAL A 418 3.08 9.23 14.39
C VAL A 418 2.12 8.08 14.64
N TYR A 419 1.16 7.92 13.73
CA TYR A 419 0.15 6.88 13.77
C TYR A 419 0.23 6.03 12.50
N GLY A 420 0.06 4.73 12.65
CA GLY A 420 0.11 3.79 11.52
C GLY A 420 -0.34 2.39 11.87
N LEU A 421 -0.42 1.53 10.86
CA LEU A 421 -0.81 0.13 11.03
C LEU A 421 0.45 -0.75 11.19
N ASP A 422 0.91 -0.91 12.43
CA ASP A 422 2.05 -1.79 12.77
C ASP A 422 1.65 -3.26 12.64
N GLU A 423 2.05 -3.89 11.54
CA GLU A 423 1.65 -5.26 11.17
C GLU A 423 0.12 -5.46 11.27
N GLY A 424 -0.64 -4.49 10.77
CA GLY A 424 -2.10 -4.53 10.70
C GLY A 424 -2.85 -4.11 11.97
N VAL A 425 -2.16 -3.65 13.00
CA VAL A 425 -2.74 -3.12 14.24
C VAL A 425 -2.41 -1.65 14.35
N LEU A 426 -3.40 -0.81 14.60
CA LEU A 426 -3.18 0.63 14.76
C LEU A 426 -2.29 0.90 15.97
N ALA A 427 -1.29 1.75 15.77
CA ALA A 427 -0.32 2.09 16.79
C ALA A 427 0.00 3.60 16.79
N CYS A 428 0.39 4.10 17.94
CA CYS A 428 0.95 5.43 18.15
C CYS A 428 2.38 5.32 18.66
N MET A 429 3.26 6.13 18.09
CA MET A 429 4.67 6.19 18.50
C MET A 429 5.08 7.65 18.71
N ASN A 430 5.87 7.87 19.73
CA ASN A 430 6.50 9.15 20.02
C ASN A 430 7.78 9.28 19.17
N LEU A 431 7.87 10.32 18.36
CA LEU A 431 8.98 10.56 17.43
C LEU A 431 10.27 11.04 18.12
N GLU A 432 10.18 11.61 19.33
CA GLU A 432 11.35 12.10 20.04
C GLU A 432 12.21 10.95 20.60
N ASN A 433 11.56 9.91 21.11
CA ASN A 433 12.24 8.81 21.79
C ASN A 433 12.08 7.46 21.11
N GLY A 434 11.26 7.37 20.04
CA GLY A 434 10.97 6.15 19.31
C GLY A 434 10.13 5.13 20.09
N LYS A 435 9.53 5.48 21.22
CA LYS A 435 8.71 4.55 22.00
C LYS A 435 7.29 4.46 21.45
N ARG A 436 6.77 3.24 21.37
CA ARG A 436 5.35 3.00 21.11
C ARG A 436 4.55 3.34 22.37
N GLU A 437 3.63 4.29 22.24
CA GLU A 437 2.76 4.71 23.33
C GLU A 437 1.64 3.68 23.54
N TRP A 438 1.02 3.25 22.45
CA TRP A 438 -0.01 2.20 22.45
C TRP A 438 -0.09 1.48 21.11
N LYS A 439 -0.74 0.30 21.12
CA LYS A 439 -1.09 -0.50 19.95
C LYS A 439 -2.44 -1.16 20.18
N SER A 440 -3.46 -0.79 19.40
CA SER A 440 -4.85 -1.20 19.63
C SER A 440 -5.70 -1.09 18.36
N GLY A 441 -6.65 -1.99 18.18
CA GLY A 441 -7.51 -2.03 16.99
C GLY A 441 -6.84 -2.71 15.80
N ARG A 442 -7.37 -3.88 15.43
CA ARG A 442 -6.86 -4.67 14.29
C ARG A 442 -7.67 -4.33 13.04
N TYR A 443 -6.99 -3.77 12.04
CA TYR A 443 -7.57 -3.36 10.75
C TYR A 443 -6.93 -4.09 9.55
N GLY A 444 -6.00 -5.01 9.81
CA GLY A 444 -5.21 -5.64 8.76
C GLY A 444 -4.28 -4.65 8.06
N HIS A 445 -3.80 -5.03 6.87
CA HIS A 445 -2.93 -4.17 6.06
C HIS A 445 -3.76 -3.17 5.24
N GLY A 446 -4.58 -2.40 5.92
CA GLY A 446 -5.41 -1.35 5.36
C GLY A 446 -4.67 -0.03 5.17
N GLN A 447 -5.42 1.06 5.03
CA GLN A 447 -4.90 2.41 4.80
C GLN A 447 -5.52 3.43 5.75
N ILE A 448 -4.86 4.55 5.96
CA ILE A 448 -5.32 5.59 6.88
C ILE A 448 -5.20 6.99 6.25
N LEU A 449 -6.18 7.84 6.57
CA LEU A 449 -6.12 9.29 6.41
C LEU A 449 -6.40 9.95 7.77
N MET A 450 -5.93 11.15 7.96
CA MET A 450 -6.17 11.91 9.21
C MET A 450 -6.92 13.21 8.92
N VAL A 451 -7.93 13.49 9.71
CA VAL A 451 -8.65 14.76 9.77
C VAL A 451 -8.68 15.22 11.21
N ASN A 452 -7.93 16.25 11.55
CA ASN A 452 -7.76 16.74 12.92
C ASN A 452 -7.22 15.65 13.89
N ASP A 453 -8.04 15.17 14.82
CA ASP A 453 -7.77 14.09 15.76
C ASP A 453 -8.53 12.80 15.43
N LEU A 454 -9.04 12.72 14.21
CA LEU A 454 -9.76 11.56 13.69
C LEU A 454 -8.94 10.85 12.62
N LEU A 455 -8.85 9.53 12.72
CA LEU A 455 -8.39 8.68 11.63
C LEU A 455 -9.59 8.10 10.89
N LEU A 456 -9.53 8.19 9.59
CA LEU A 456 -10.35 7.47 8.64
C LEU A 456 -9.58 6.22 8.24
N VAL A 457 -10.02 5.05 8.69
CA VAL A 457 -9.31 3.79 8.54
C VAL A 457 -10.04 2.90 7.55
N GLN A 458 -9.45 2.70 6.37
CA GLN A 458 -9.85 1.66 5.44
C GLN A 458 -9.23 0.34 5.88
N ALA A 459 -10.02 -0.54 6.47
CA ALA A 459 -9.55 -1.85 6.88
C ALA A 459 -9.36 -2.80 5.67
N GLU A 460 -8.44 -3.75 5.79
CA GLU A 460 -8.17 -4.76 4.76
C GLU A 460 -9.41 -5.64 4.44
N SER A 461 -10.32 -5.80 5.40
CA SER A 461 -11.60 -6.51 5.21
C SER A 461 -12.58 -5.83 4.27
N GLY A 462 -12.36 -4.54 3.95
CA GLY A 462 -13.31 -3.69 3.23
C GLY A 462 -14.18 -2.81 4.14
N ASP A 463 -14.11 -3.00 5.46
CA ASP A 463 -14.76 -2.10 6.41
C ASP A 463 -14.07 -0.74 6.42
N PHE A 464 -14.83 0.29 6.76
CA PHE A 464 -14.31 1.64 6.97
C PHE A 464 -14.66 2.13 8.38
N ALA A 465 -13.66 2.57 9.14
CA ALA A 465 -13.82 2.97 10.51
C ALA A 465 -13.42 4.43 10.75
N LEU A 466 -14.11 5.08 11.68
CA LEU A 466 -13.72 6.36 12.24
C LEU A 466 -13.12 6.12 13.62
N VAL A 467 -11.90 6.60 13.83
CA VAL A 467 -11.15 6.39 15.08
C VAL A 467 -10.65 7.71 15.61
N GLU A 468 -11.05 8.05 16.83
CA GLU A 468 -10.49 9.17 17.57
C GLU A 468 -9.14 8.76 18.16
N ILE A 469 -8.14 9.63 18.01
CA ILE A 469 -6.77 9.36 18.47
C ILE A 469 -6.26 10.43 19.44
N SER A 470 -5.51 9.95 20.41
CA SER A 470 -4.66 10.78 21.27
C SER A 470 -3.33 10.06 21.51
N PRO A 471 -2.34 10.72 22.14
CA PRO A 471 -1.11 10.05 22.54
C PRO A 471 -1.33 8.91 23.55
N GLU A 472 -2.39 8.97 24.35
CA GLU A 472 -2.68 8.00 25.41
C GLU A 472 -3.46 6.79 24.93
N LYS A 473 -4.33 6.97 23.92
CA LYS A 473 -5.23 5.90 23.44
C LYS A 473 -5.89 6.21 22.12
N SER A 474 -6.46 5.18 21.50
CA SER A 474 -7.43 5.28 20.41
C SER A 474 -8.81 4.85 20.86
N ARG A 475 -9.85 5.37 20.21
CA ARG A 475 -11.25 4.98 20.40
C ARG A 475 -11.96 4.89 19.05
N GLU A 476 -12.39 3.71 18.66
CA GLU A 476 -13.25 3.55 17.49
C GLU A 476 -14.62 4.16 17.78
N LEU A 477 -15.06 5.06 16.93
CA LEU A 477 -16.31 5.84 17.05
C LEU A 477 -17.44 5.26 16.20
N GLY A 478 -17.11 4.38 15.27
CA GLY A 478 -18.04 3.66 14.43
C GLY A 478 -17.36 3.02 13.24
N ARG A 479 -18.04 2.04 12.63
CA ARG A 479 -17.56 1.25 11.52
C ARG A 479 -18.72 0.84 10.62
N PHE A 480 -18.48 0.77 9.31
CA PHE A 480 -19.45 0.24 8.35
C PHE A 480 -18.78 -0.56 7.24
N PRO A 481 -19.49 -1.51 6.61
CA PRO A 481 -18.98 -2.30 5.49
C PRO A 481 -18.97 -1.45 4.21
N ALA A 482 -17.84 -0.78 3.95
CA ALA A 482 -17.71 0.11 2.80
C ALA A 482 -17.54 -0.66 1.49
N LEU A 483 -16.73 -1.71 1.47
CA LEU A 483 -16.45 -2.56 0.31
C LEU A 483 -16.52 -4.04 0.70
N ARG A 484 -16.59 -4.91 -0.30
CA ARG A 484 -16.58 -6.37 -0.10
C ARG A 484 -15.19 -6.93 -0.39
N GLY A 485 -14.62 -7.63 0.56
CA GLY A 485 -13.35 -8.35 0.38
C GLY A 485 -12.10 -7.51 0.59
N LYS A 486 -10.99 -8.05 0.12
CA LYS A 486 -9.65 -7.49 0.36
C LYS A 486 -9.51 -6.08 -0.22
N THR A 487 -9.08 -5.14 0.61
CA THR A 487 -8.95 -3.73 0.25
C THR A 487 -7.60 -3.20 0.71
N TRP A 488 -6.72 -2.88 -0.25
CA TRP A 488 -5.39 -2.32 -0.02
C TRP A 488 -5.23 -0.90 -0.57
N ASN A 489 -6.23 -0.42 -1.33
CA ASN A 489 -6.21 0.90 -1.95
C ASN A 489 -6.35 2.00 -0.88
N ASN A 490 -5.63 3.11 -1.08
CA ASN A 490 -5.80 4.29 -0.25
C ASN A 490 -7.17 4.94 -0.52
N PRO A 491 -7.89 5.38 0.52
CA PRO A 491 -9.08 6.20 0.34
C PRO A 491 -8.70 7.61 -0.13
N ALA A 492 -9.66 8.32 -0.75
CA ALA A 492 -9.56 9.74 -1.01
C ALA A 492 -10.76 10.47 -0.39
N LEU A 493 -10.53 11.67 0.13
CA LEU A 493 -11.58 12.48 0.76
C LEU A 493 -11.58 13.89 0.18
N VAL A 494 -12.72 14.30 -0.39
CA VAL A 494 -12.95 15.62 -0.97
C VAL A 494 -14.16 16.25 -0.30
N GLY A 495 -13.95 17.22 0.56
CA GLY A 495 -15.01 17.73 1.43
C GLY A 495 -15.61 16.63 2.28
N ASP A 496 -16.90 16.34 2.10
CA ASP A 496 -17.62 15.25 2.77
C ASP A 496 -17.72 13.96 1.93
N LEU A 497 -17.14 13.94 0.73
CA LEU A 497 -17.19 12.79 -0.17
C LEU A 497 -15.96 11.89 0.00
N LEU A 498 -16.19 10.70 0.53
CA LEU A 498 -15.21 9.64 0.69
C LEU A 498 -15.27 8.69 -0.50
N LEU A 499 -14.18 8.60 -1.24
CA LEU A 499 -13.96 7.61 -2.29
C LEU A 499 -13.15 6.44 -1.78
N VAL A 500 -13.64 5.23 -1.98
CA VAL A 500 -12.97 3.97 -1.66
C VAL A 500 -13.08 3.00 -2.84
N ARG A 501 -12.07 2.17 -3.01
CA ARG A 501 -12.09 1.08 -3.99
C ARG A 501 -11.24 -0.11 -3.55
N ASN A 502 -11.43 -1.23 -4.22
CA ASN A 502 -10.53 -2.37 -4.21
C ASN A 502 -10.34 -2.89 -5.66
N ASP A 503 -9.93 -4.14 -5.82
CA ASP A 503 -9.72 -4.80 -7.12
C ASP A 503 -11.02 -5.24 -7.82
N GLN A 504 -12.20 -4.90 -7.29
CA GLN A 504 -13.50 -5.35 -7.82
C GLN A 504 -14.53 -4.25 -7.91
N GLU A 505 -14.57 -3.36 -6.95
CA GLU A 505 -15.59 -2.32 -6.84
C GLU A 505 -15.03 -1.00 -6.32
N ALA A 506 -15.70 0.09 -6.66
CA ALA A 506 -15.51 1.41 -6.08
C ALA A 506 -16.82 1.96 -5.54
N ALA A 507 -16.74 2.79 -4.53
CA ALA A 507 -17.89 3.46 -3.95
C ALA A 507 -17.53 4.88 -3.48
N CYS A 508 -18.51 5.76 -3.55
CA CYS A 508 -18.47 7.08 -2.94
C CYS A 508 -19.48 7.14 -1.80
N TYR A 509 -19.06 7.64 -0.67
CA TYR A 509 -19.91 7.84 0.51
C TYR A 509 -19.90 9.30 0.91
N ARG A 510 -21.07 9.80 1.33
CA ARG A 510 -21.18 11.09 1.98
C ARG A 510 -21.02 10.92 3.49
N LEU A 511 -19.96 11.48 4.03
CA LEU A 511 -19.69 11.46 5.47
C LEU A 511 -20.59 12.48 6.20
N PRO A 512 -21.09 12.14 7.39
CA PRO A 512 -21.89 13.08 8.16
C PRO A 512 -21.01 14.21 8.74
N LEU A 513 -21.45 15.45 8.53
CA LEU A 513 -20.79 16.64 9.05
C LEU A 513 -21.54 17.19 10.29
N ASN A 514 -20.82 17.83 11.18
CA ASN A 514 -21.41 18.68 12.22
C ASN A 514 -22.11 19.86 11.53
N ALA A 515 -23.26 20.28 12.05
CA ALA A 515 -23.89 21.50 11.59
C ALA A 515 -22.92 22.68 11.74
N SER A 516 -22.80 23.50 10.71
CA SER A 516 -22.04 24.75 10.80
C SER A 516 -22.62 25.53 12.00
N LYS A 517 -21.76 25.92 12.95
CA LYS A 517 -22.20 26.91 13.94
C LYS A 517 -22.61 28.16 13.17
N PRO A 518 -23.82 28.70 13.43
CA PRO A 518 -24.31 29.92 12.78
C PRO A 518 -23.39 31.13 13.07
#